data_e10ef0b0546b7c62677d67c208881b92
#
_entry.id   e10ef0b0546b7c62677d67c208881b92
#
_cell.length_a   1.000
_cell.length_b   1.000
_cell.length_c   1.000
_cell.angle_alpha   90.00
_cell.angle_beta   90.00
_cell.angle_gamma   90.00
#
_symmetry.space_group_name_H-M   'P 1'
#
loop_
_entity.id
_entity.type
_entity.pdbx_description
1 polymer ?
#
loop_
_entity_poly.entity_id
_entity_poly.type
_entity_poly.pdbx_seq_one_letter_code
_entity_poly.pdbx_strand_id
1 'polypeptide(L)'
;AKSQESAHSIQLSLFGDSPEVQIPEPKMPETEPWNSLEELRREKEVVGIYISRHPLDMFKYQLDYLCNRKAAEFTSNYEGMENQDVRFGGMIVKMEHLTSKNGKGWGAFTIEDYSGTVDFRIFGEEYLKFRPFLSEKQFVFIKAHIKGGYTTPDGRTFGPKIVFTHIGFLEDALQENIDKLQMAVELPQVNEETLFFVKNLSQHFKGSTPFNFLIIGKSKEQEKDIELPMNSHSTKVKVCKEFFDALSNSSFIYRLNNEPRWLNLAIEAPDTMTSADEEVLKLMEEVEID
;
A
#
# COMPACT_ATOMS: atom_id res chain seq x y z
N ALA A 1 -35.31 -6.72 -11.64
CA ALA A 1 -35.77 -7.47 -12.83
C ALA A 1 -37.30 -7.63 -12.86
N LYS A 2 -37.97 -7.77 -11.70
CA LYS A 2 -39.47 -7.93 -11.66
C LYS A 2 -40.25 -6.61 -11.87
N SER A 3 -39.67 -5.46 -11.66
CA SER A 3 -40.38 -4.18 -11.82
C SER A 3 -40.45 -3.69 -13.27
N GLN A 4 -39.62 -4.19 -14.18
CA GLN A 4 -39.67 -3.84 -15.61
C GLN A 4 -40.62 -4.73 -16.42
N GLU A 5 -40.94 -5.92 -15.95
CA GLU A 5 -41.92 -6.78 -16.63
C GLU A 5 -43.38 -6.35 -16.42
N SER A 6 -43.67 -5.61 -15.36
CA SER A 6 -45.04 -5.11 -15.11
C SER A 6 -45.46 -3.93 -15.98
N ALA A 7 -44.53 -3.28 -16.68
CA ALA A 7 -44.85 -2.14 -17.56
C ALA A 7 -45.26 -2.53 -19.00
N HIS A 8 -45.10 -3.80 -19.40
CA HIS A 8 -45.38 -4.24 -20.77
C HIS A 8 -46.30 -5.48 -20.92
N SER A 9 -46.82 -6.03 -19.85
CA SER A 9 -47.84 -7.09 -19.97
C SER A 9 -49.25 -6.52 -19.76
N ILE A 10 -49.88 -6.11 -20.85
CA ILE A 10 -51.34 -6.14 -20.95
C ILE A 10 -51.73 -7.60 -20.99
N GLN A 11 -51.53 -8.33 -19.90
CA GLN A 11 -52.20 -9.60 -19.69
C GLN A 11 -53.60 -9.27 -19.17
N LEU A 12 -54.55 -9.52 -20.00
CA LEU A 12 -55.97 -9.56 -19.63
C LEU A 12 -56.10 -10.36 -18.32
N SER A 13 -56.41 -9.63 -17.26
CA SER A 13 -56.70 -10.25 -15.95
C SER A 13 -57.83 -11.23 -16.11
N LEU A 14 -57.64 -12.45 -15.65
CA LEU A 14 -58.67 -13.50 -15.63
C LEU A 14 -59.86 -13.13 -14.73
N PHE A 15 -59.83 -12.03 -14.03
CA PHE A 15 -60.82 -11.52 -13.06
C PHE A 15 -61.31 -10.12 -13.38
N GLY A 16 -61.81 -9.86 -14.59
CA GLY A 16 -62.58 -8.70 -14.96
C GLY A 16 -62.21 -7.36 -14.28
N ASP A 17 -62.53 -6.25 -14.88
CA ASP A 17 -62.28 -4.86 -14.46
C ASP A 17 -62.26 -4.64 -12.93
N SER A 18 -61.09 -4.88 -12.32
CA SER A 18 -60.82 -4.48 -10.95
C SER A 18 -59.75 -3.38 -10.97
N PRO A 19 -59.95 -2.28 -10.23
CA PRO A 19 -58.98 -1.21 -10.19
C PRO A 19 -57.58 -1.73 -9.83
N GLU A 20 -56.58 -1.20 -10.51
CA GLU A 20 -55.18 -1.52 -10.39
C GLU A 20 -54.79 -2.03 -8.99
N VAL A 21 -54.46 -3.29 -8.88
CA VAL A 21 -53.79 -3.83 -7.71
C VAL A 21 -52.37 -3.23 -7.76
N GLN A 22 -52.21 -2.07 -7.19
CA GLN A 22 -50.86 -1.53 -6.90
C GLN A 22 -50.22 -2.48 -5.91
N ILE A 23 -49.35 -3.34 -6.41
CA ILE A 23 -48.47 -4.12 -5.54
C ILE A 23 -47.61 -3.11 -4.80
N PRO A 24 -47.76 -2.93 -3.47
CA PRO A 24 -46.98 -1.99 -2.75
C PRO A 24 -45.49 -2.40 -2.89
N GLU A 25 -44.67 -1.47 -3.38
CA GLU A 25 -43.24 -1.71 -3.39
C GLU A 25 -42.79 -2.03 -1.95
N PRO A 26 -42.07 -3.15 -1.74
CA PRO A 26 -41.57 -3.47 -0.41
C PRO A 26 -40.70 -2.33 0.06
N LYS A 27 -41.03 -1.68 1.18
CA LYS A 27 -40.19 -0.70 1.82
C LYS A 27 -38.88 -1.37 2.17
N MET A 28 -37.77 -0.88 1.57
CA MET A 28 -36.46 -1.32 1.97
C MET A 28 -36.22 -0.85 3.42
N PRO A 29 -35.77 -1.74 4.31
CA PRO A 29 -35.42 -1.33 5.66
C PRO A 29 -34.26 -0.33 5.59
N GLU A 30 -34.31 0.69 6.43
CA GLU A 30 -33.18 1.61 6.64
C GLU A 30 -32.06 0.78 7.28
N THR A 31 -30.96 0.61 6.56
CA THR A 31 -29.77 -0.09 7.04
C THR A 31 -28.62 0.89 7.08
N GLU A 32 -27.72 0.71 8.05
CA GLU A 32 -26.48 1.48 8.07
C GLU A 32 -25.69 1.22 6.78
N PRO A 33 -25.09 2.27 6.18
CA PRO A 33 -24.24 2.08 5.02
C PRO A 33 -23.04 1.20 5.36
N TRP A 34 -22.65 0.34 4.44
CA TRP A 34 -21.43 -0.46 4.59
C TRP A 34 -20.21 0.45 4.67
N ASN A 35 -19.22 0.04 5.45
CA ASN A 35 -17.92 0.69 5.36
C ASN A 35 -17.28 0.38 3.98
N SER A 36 -16.37 1.24 3.56
CA SER A 36 -15.77 1.18 2.22
C SER A 36 -15.08 -0.16 1.91
N LEU A 37 -14.52 -0.82 2.91
CA LEU A 37 -13.88 -2.13 2.73
C LEU A 37 -14.91 -3.25 2.50
N GLU A 38 -16.05 -3.20 3.20
CA GLU A 38 -17.14 -4.15 3.01
C GLU A 38 -17.84 -3.95 1.65
N GLU A 39 -17.99 -2.70 1.20
CA GLU A 39 -18.48 -2.40 -0.17
C GLU A 39 -17.61 -3.05 -1.23
N LEU A 40 -16.29 -2.84 -1.17
CA LEU A 40 -15.34 -3.41 -2.11
C LEU A 40 -15.34 -4.94 -2.08
N ARG A 41 -15.49 -5.52 -0.88
CA ARG A 41 -15.61 -6.97 -0.74
C ARG A 41 -16.87 -7.51 -1.43
N ARG A 42 -18.03 -6.85 -1.22
CA ARG A 42 -19.29 -7.20 -1.85
C ARG A 42 -19.24 -7.04 -3.36
N GLU A 43 -18.62 -5.98 -3.82
CA GLU A 43 -18.36 -5.76 -5.23
C GLU A 43 -17.60 -6.94 -5.84
N LYS A 44 -16.48 -7.33 -5.23
CA LYS A 44 -15.68 -8.48 -5.67
C LYS A 44 -16.44 -9.80 -5.58
N GLU A 45 -17.26 -10.01 -4.55
CA GLU A 45 -18.06 -11.21 -4.37
C GLU A 45 -19.09 -11.39 -5.51
N VAL A 46 -19.68 -10.29 -5.98
CA VAL A 46 -20.72 -10.32 -7.04
C VAL A 46 -20.13 -10.32 -8.44
N VAL A 47 -19.09 -9.52 -8.68
CA VAL A 47 -18.53 -9.24 -10.01
C VAL A 47 -17.26 -10.06 -10.28
N GLY A 48 -16.60 -10.54 -9.24
CA GLY A 48 -15.35 -11.29 -9.32
C GLY A 48 -14.08 -10.42 -9.25
N ILE A 49 -14.21 -9.11 -9.43
CA ILE A 49 -13.10 -8.12 -9.38
C ILE A 49 -13.51 -6.89 -8.58
N TYR A 50 -12.56 -6.11 -8.15
CA TYR A 50 -12.78 -4.76 -7.61
C TYR A 50 -12.98 -3.79 -8.78
N ILE A 51 -14.10 -3.07 -8.84
CA ILE A 51 -14.41 -2.11 -9.92
C ILE A 51 -14.17 -0.67 -9.46
N SER A 52 -14.68 -0.32 -8.26
CA SER A 52 -14.64 1.07 -7.79
C SER A 52 -13.23 1.51 -7.41
N ARG A 53 -12.51 0.70 -6.66
CA ARG A 53 -11.10 0.90 -6.25
C ARG A 53 -10.54 -0.38 -5.64
N HIS A 54 -9.21 -0.48 -5.55
CA HIS A 54 -8.59 -1.62 -4.88
C HIS A 54 -8.41 -1.32 -3.37
N PRO A 55 -8.61 -2.30 -2.46
CA PRO A 55 -8.39 -2.09 -1.02
C PRO A 55 -6.97 -1.62 -0.67
N LEU A 56 -5.98 -1.93 -1.51
CA LEU A 56 -4.58 -1.55 -1.33
C LEU A 56 -4.23 -0.14 -1.85
N ASP A 57 -5.18 0.61 -2.45
CA ASP A 57 -4.88 1.94 -3.01
C ASP A 57 -4.42 2.93 -1.94
N MET A 58 -4.92 2.79 -0.71
CA MET A 58 -4.47 3.56 0.43
C MET A 58 -3.01 3.28 0.84
N PHE A 59 -2.43 2.14 0.41
CA PHE A 59 -1.07 1.70 0.72
C PHE A 59 -0.15 1.68 -0.51
N LYS A 60 -0.52 2.37 -1.58
CA LYS A 60 0.24 2.34 -2.83
C LYS A 60 1.70 2.74 -2.64
N TYR A 61 1.98 3.80 -1.88
CA TYR A 61 3.36 4.23 -1.60
C TYR A 61 4.18 3.17 -0.87
N GLN A 62 3.58 2.46 0.10
CA GLN A 62 4.23 1.37 0.81
C GLN A 62 4.62 0.24 -0.14
N LEU A 63 3.70 -0.14 -1.02
CA LEU A 63 3.90 -1.21 -1.99
C LEU A 63 4.92 -0.82 -3.06
N ASP A 64 4.84 0.40 -3.61
CA ASP A 64 5.70 0.85 -4.69
C ASP A 64 7.14 1.14 -4.23
N TYR A 65 7.32 1.61 -2.99
CA TYR A 65 8.63 2.08 -2.54
C TYR A 65 9.34 1.14 -1.56
N LEU A 66 8.61 0.33 -0.81
CA LEU A 66 9.21 -0.60 0.16
C LEU A 66 9.29 -2.04 -0.35
N CYS A 67 8.39 -2.45 -1.26
CA CYS A 67 8.35 -3.81 -1.78
C CYS A 67 9.27 -3.96 -3.00
N ASN A 68 9.92 -5.13 -3.10
CA ASN A 68 10.76 -5.50 -4.23
C ASN A 68 10.23 -6.76 -4.94
N ARG A 69 9.10 -7.32 -4.48
CA ARG A 69 8.43 -8.48 -5.06
C ARG A 69 6.92 -8.31 -5.01
N LYS A 70 6.25 -8.85 -6.02
CA LYS A 70 4.78 -8.93 -6.13
C LYS A 70 4.32 -10.36 -5.86
N ALA A 71 3.05 -10.52 -5.45
CA ALA A 71 2.47 -11.85 -5.15
C ALA A 71 2.59 -12.83 -6.33
N ALA A 72 2.32 -12.38 -7.54
CA ALA A 72 2.40 -13.22 -8.74
C ALA A 72 3.83 -13.71 -9.09
N GLU A 73 4.87 -13.11 -8.53
CA GLU A 73 6.25 -13.53 -8.77
C GLU A 73 6.64 -14.77 -7.94
N PHE A 74 5.92 -15.04 -6.84
CA PHE A 74 6.22 -16.19 -5.98
C PHE A 74 5.72 -17.48 -6.62
N THR A 75 6.66 -18.33 -6.99
CA THR A 75 6.38 -19.71 -7.41
C THR A 75 6.38 -20.66 -6.20
N SER A 76 5.77 -21.84 -6.33
CA SER A 76 5.74 -22.84 -5.25
C SER A 76 7.12 -23.25 -4.75
N ASN A 77 8.16 -23.10 -5.58
CA ASN A 77 9.54 -23.49 -5.28
C ASN A 77 10.49 -22.29 -5.14
N TYR A 78 9.99 -21.05 -5.16
CA TYR A 78 10.80 -19.82 -5.09
C TYR A 78 11.93 -19.75 -6.13
N GLU A 79 11.68 -20.26 -7.34
CA GLU A 79 12.67 -20.32 -8.42
C GLU A 79 13.18 -18.91 -8.78
N GLY A 80 14.51 -18.78 -8.83
CA GLY A 80 15.17 -17.51 -9.14
C GLY A 80 15.20 -16.50 -7.98
N MET A 81 14.73 -16.88 -6.79
CA MET A 81 14.74 -16.03 -5.59
C MET A 81 15.69 -16.54 -4.50
N GLU A 82 16.42 -17.61 -4.76
CA GLU A 82 17.29 -18.24 -3.75
C GLU A 82 18.36 -17.28 -3.26
N ASN A 83 18.57 -17.27 -1.96
CA ASN A 83 19.51 -16.41 -1.24
C ASN A 83 19.27 -14.91 -1.41
N GLN A 84 18.01 -14.52 -1.66
CA GLN A 84 17.60 -13.13 -1.78
C GLN A 84 16.76 -12.70 -0.58
N ASP A 85 16.90 -11.42 -0.24
CA ASP A 85 15.99 -10.73 0.67
C ASP A 85 14.80 -10.19 -0.12
N VAL A 86 13.60 -10.63 0.26
CA VAL A 86 12.35 -10.24 -0.37
C VAL A 86 11.54 -9.35 0.57
N ARG A 87 10.92 -8.33 -0.01
CA ARG A 87 10.01 -7.42 0.68
C ARG A 87 8.73 -7.36 -0.16
N PHE A 88 7.62 -7.64 0.46
CA PHE A 88 6.32 -7.64 -0.20
C PHE A 88 5.23 -7.28 0.79
N GLY A 89 4.06 -6.94 0.29
CA GLY A 89 2.93 -6.59 1.12
C GLY A 89 1.62 -6.83 0.41
N GLY A 90 0.53 -6.83 1.17
CA GLY A 90 -0.79 -7.06 0.65
C GLY A 90 -1.82 -7.24 1.75
N MET A 91 -3.02 -7.62 1.35
CA MET A 91 -4.10 -7.96 2.27
C MET A 91 -4.12 -9.46 2.53
N ILE A 92 -4.24 -9.87 3.79
CA ILE A 92 -4.49 -11.27 4.15
C ILE A 92 -5.95 -11.59 3.83
N VAL A 93 -6.17 -12.40 2.80
CA VAL A 93 -7.52 -12.80 2.37
C VAL A 93 -7.98 -14.10 3.02
N LYS A 94 -7.05 -14.91 3.49
CA LYS A 94 -7.32 -16.16 4.20
C LYS A 94 -6.27 -16.39 5.27
N MET A 95 -6.70 -16.85 6.46
CA MET A 95 -5.81 -17.24 7.54
C MET A 95 -6.34 -18.48 8.27
N GLU A 96 -5.47 -19.47 8.42
CA GLU A 96 -5.78 -20.69 9.16
C GLU A 96 -4.71 -20.88 10.27
N HIS A 97 -5.18 -20.95 11.52
CA HIS A 97 -4.34 -21.32 12.67
C HIS A 97 -4.48 -22.81 12.96
N LEU A 98 -3.41 -23.53 12.82
CA LEU A 98 -3.40 -24.99 12.83
C LEU A 98 -2.47 -25.52 13.92
N THR A 99 -2.71 -26.75 14.34
CA THR A 99 -1.84 -27.46 15.32
C THR A 99 -1.33 -28.75 14.68
N SER A 100 -0.03 -28.95 14.73
CA SER A 100 0.62 -30.15 14.25
C SER A 100 0.33 -31.34 15.18
N LYS A 101 0.59 -32.57 14.71
CA LYS A 101 0.46 -33.79 15.51
C LYS A 101 1.26 -33.78 16.82
N ASN A 102 2.34 -32.99 16.86
CA ASN A 102 3.22 -32.83 18.04
C ASN A 102 2.77 -31.62 18.92
N GLY A 103 1.58 -31.11 18.77
CA GLY A 103 1.05 -30.00 19.58
C GLY A 103 1.63 -28.61 19.25
N LYS A 104 2.51 -28.49 18.22
CA LYS A 104 3.08 -27.20 17.83
C LYS A 104 2.15 -26.46 16.90
N GLY A 105 1.87 -25.17 17.21
CA GLY A 105 1.09 -24.28 16.35
C GLY A 105 1.85 -23.89 15.08
N TRP A 106 1.11 -23.69 14.01
CA TRP A 106 1.58 -23.14 12.73
C TRP A 106 0.44 -22.43 12.02
N GLY A 107 0.76 -21.64 11.00
CA GLY A 107 -0.24 -20.91 10.25
C GLY A 107 -0.10 -21.12 8.75
N ALA A 108 -1.24 -21.14 8.06
CA ALA A 108 -1.32 -21.01 6.61
C ALA A 108 -2.09 -19.74 6.28
N PHE A 109 -1.54 -18.89 5.41
CA PHE A 109 -2.18 -17.63 5.06
C PHE A 109 -1.98 -17.29 3.59
N THR A 110 -2.97 -16.62 3.01
CA THR A 110 -2.97 -16.16 1.63
C THR A 110 -2.90 -14.65 1.62
N ILE A 111 -1.94 -14.10 0.91
CA ILE A 111 -1.80 -12.66 0.66
C ILE A 111 -2.28 -12.36 -0.75
N GLU A 112 -3.04 -11.27 -0.88
CA GLU A 112 -3.47 -10.68 -2.15
C GLU A 112 -2.83 -9.31 -2.32
N ASP A 113 -2.24 -9.06 -3.50
CA ASP A 113 -1.83 -7.75 -3.96
C ASP A 113 -2.46 -7.45 -5.34
N TYR A 114 -2.03 -6.35 -5.99
CA TYR A 114 -2.54 -5.99 -7.34
C TYR A 114 -2.24 -7.04 -8.43
N SER A 115 -1.24 -7.89 -8.22
CA SER A 115 -0.79 -8.88 -9.20
C SER A 115 -1.46 -10.24 -9.06
N GLY A 116 -2.06 -10.52 -7.90
CA GLY A 116 -2.71 -11.79 -7.62
C GLY A 116 -2.59 -12.22 -6.18
N THR A 117 -2.65 -13.53 -5.95
CA THR A 117 -2.59 -14.14 -4.62
C THR A 117 -1.42 -15.10 -4.49
N VAL A 118 -0.89 -15.24 -3.27
CA VAL A 118 0.14 -16.22 -2.94
C VAL A 118 -0.11 -16.82 -1.56
N ASP A 119 0.13 -18.13 -1.46
CA ASP A 119 -0.05 -18.89 -0.22
C ASP A 119 1.28 -19.08 0.50
N PHE A 120 1.27 -18.82 1.80
CA PHE A 120 2.42 -19.03 2.67
C PHE A 120 2.08 -19.93 3.85
N ARG A 121 3.13 -20.57 4.38
CA ARG A 121 3.05 -21.32 5.63
C ARG A 121 4.14 -20.84 6.57
N ILE A 122 3.77 -20.65 7.83
CA ILE A 122 4.67 -20.17 8.88
C ILE A 122 4.64 -21.12 10.07
N PHE A 123 5.82 -21.46 10.60
CA PHE A 123 5.98 -22.52 11.60
C PHE A 123 6.80 -22.07 12.80
N GLY A 124 6.63 -22.77 13.92
CA GLY A 124 7.52 -22.68 15.07
C GLY A 124 7.61 -21.29 15.70
N GLU A 125 8.82 -20.83 15.96
CA GLU A 125 9.08 -19.52 16.59
C GLU A 125 8.62 -18.33 15.73
N GLU A 126 8.79 -18.43 14.41
CA GLU A 126 8.30 -17.41 13.49
C GLU A 126 6.78 -17.26 13.63
N TYR A 127 6.03 -18.36 13.66
CA TYR A 127 4.57 -18.31 13.84
C TYR A 127 4.18 -17.68 15.18
N LEU A 128 4.84 -18.06 16.27
CA LEU A 128 4.54 -17.49 17.60
C LEU A 128 4.80 -15.99 17.64
N LYS A 129 5.90 -15.56 17.02
CA LYS A 129 6.30 -14.15 16.94
C LYS A 129 5.32 -13.31 16.12
N PHE A 130 4.91 -13.80 14.96
CA PHE A 130 4.16 -13.02 14.00
C PHE A 130 2.64 -13.26 14.01
N ARG A 131 2.18 -14.25 14.79
CA ARG A 131 0.75 -14.56 14.96
C ARG A 131 -0.15 -13.34 15.20
N PRO A 132 0.25 -12.32 15.98
CA PRO A 132 -0.60 -11.14 16.22
C PRO A 132 -0.93 -10.33 14.96
N PHE A 133 -0.10 -10.41 13.93
CA PHE A 133 -0.29 -9.71 12.66
C PHE A 133 -1.06 -10.53 11.62
N LEU A 134 -1.24 -11.84 11.88
CA LEU A 134 -1.82 -12.78 10.94
C LEU A 134 -3.31 -12.99 11.24
N SER A 135 -4.13 -12.11 10.68
CA SER A 135 -5.59 -12.21 10.70
C SER A 135 -6.17 -11.82 9.34
N GLU A 136 -7.31 -12.38 9.00
CA GLU A 136 -8.00 -12.01 7.75
C GLU A 136 -8.34 -10.53 7.72
N LYS A 137 -8.28 -9.93 6.54
CA LYS A 137 -8.52 -8.51 6.26
C LYS A 137 -7.46 -7.56 6.82
N GLN A 138 -6.35 -8.06 7.36
CA GLN A 138 -5.21 -7.24 7.74
C GLN A 138 -4.34 -6.92 6.53
N PHE A 139 -3.84 -5.69 6.51
CA PHE A 139 -2.87 -5.21 5.53
C PHE A 139 -1.47 -5.33 6.12
N VAL A 140 -0.63 -6.17 5.54
CA VAL A 140 0.67 -6.51 6.11
C VAL A 140 1.83 -6.18 5.16
N PHE A 141 2.94 -5.74 5.76
CA PHE A 141 4.24 -5.60 5.13
C PHE A 141 5.16 -6.69 5.68
N ILE A 142 5.82 -7.42 4.78
CA ILE A 142 6.62 -8.59 5.11
C ILE A 142 8.03 -8.45 4.57
N LYS A 143 9.02 -8.74 5.42
CA LYS A 143 10.40 -8.99 5.00
C LYS A 143 10.73 -10.45 5.26
N ALA A 144 11.33 -11.09 4.27
CA ALA A 144 11.72 -12.48 4.38
C ALA A 144 13.02 -12.72 3.61
N HIS A 145 13.71 -13.80 3.97
CA HIS A 145 14.87 -14.31 3.25
C HIS A 145 14.53 -15.65 2.61
N ILE A 146 14.79 -15.81 1.33
CA ILE A 146 14.64 -17.10 0.65
C ILE A 146 15.93 -17.88 0.78
N LYS A 147 15.97 -18.85 1.67
CA LYS A 147 17.12 -19.76 1.78
C LYS A 147 17.12 -20.72 0.61
N GLY A 148 18.28 -20.89 -0.02
CA GLY A 148 18.46 -21.85 -1.09
C GLY A 148 18.26 -23.30 -0.63
N GLY A 149 17.89 -24.18 -1.55
CA GLY A 149 17.79 -25.61 -1.30
C GLY A 149 19.16 -26.22 -0.99
N TYR A 150 19.15 -27.34 -0.31
CA TYR A 150 20.37 -28.08 0.04
C TYR A 150 20.14 -29.60 0.02
N THR A 151 21.22 -30.34 -0.23
CA THR A 151 21.23 -31.80 -0.13
C THR A 151 22.04 -32.23 1.11
N THR A 152 21.43 -33.02 1.94
CA THR A 152 22.08 -33.57 3.12
C THR A 152 23.08 -34.70 2.75
N PRO A 153 24.07 -35.02 3.59
CA PRO A 153 25.03 -36.10 3.30
C PRO A 153 24.40 -37.48 3.09
N ASP A 154 23.20 -37.70 3.61
CA ASP A 154 22.40 -38.93 3.43
C ASP A 154 21.58 -38.95 2.14
N GLY A 155 21.78 -37.93 1.25
CA GLY A 155 21.16 -37.86 -0.08
C GLY A 155 19.75 -37.26 -0.11
N ARG A 156 19.22 -36.73 1.00
CA ARG A 156 17.93 -36.08 1.02
C ARG A 156 18.07 -34.64 0.50
N THR A 157 17.27 -34.28 -0.49
CA THR A 157 17.24 -32.93 -1.05
C THR A 157 16.05 -32.15 -0.48
N PHE A 158 16.34 -30.94 0.01
CA PHE A 158 15.35 -29.97 0.48
C PHE A 158 15.34 -28.79 -0.47
N GLY A 159 14.16 -28.42 -0.93
CA GLY A 159 13.98 -27.23 -1.79
C GLY A 159 14.19 -25.90 -1.05
N PRO A 160 14.17 -24.79 -1.77
CA PRO A 160 14.24 -23.47 -1.18
C PRO A 160 13.13 -23.24 -0.15
N LYS A 161 13.43 -22.41 0.86
CA LYS A 161 12.51 -22.12 1.96
C LYS A 161 12.49 -20.64 2.27
N ILE A 162 11.28 -20.07 2.42
CA ILE A 162 11.10 -18.72 2.93
C ILE A 162 11.27 -18.70 4.46
N VAL A 163 11.97 -17.70 4.96
CA VAL A 163 12.18 -17.42 6.38
C VAL A 163 11.71 -15.98 6.64
N PHE A 164 10.65 -15.83 7.42
CA PHE A 164 10.10 -14.52 7.73
C PHE A 164 10.95 -13.82 8.80
N THR A 165 11.49 -12.66 8.46
CA THR A 165 12.34 -11.87 9.37
C THR A 165 11.53 -10.76 10.04
N HIS A 166 10.52 -10.24 9.35
CA HIS A 166 9.61 -9.21 9.85
C HIS A 166 8.22 -9.36 9.23
N ILE A 167 7.19 -9.18 10.05
CA ILE A 167 5.80 -8.98 9.62
C ILE A 167 5.24 -7.86 10.48
N GLY A 168 4.72 -6.80 9.85
CA GLY A 168 4.10 -5.65 10.50
C GLY A 168 2.94 -5.12 9.67
N PHE A 169 2.24 -4.10 10.16
CA PHE A 169 1.15 -3.49 9.42
C PHE A 169 1.66 -2.57 8.31
N LEU A 170 0.98 -2.57 7.15
CA LEU A 170 1.29 -1.67 6.05
C LEU A 170 1.12 -0.19 6.44
N GLU A 171 0.19 0.11 7.36
CA GLU A 171 -0.04 1.45 7.88
C GLU A 171 1.23 2.06 8.50
N ASP A 172 1.98 1.27 9.25
CA ASP A 172 3.19 1.70 9.93
C ASP A 172 4.46 1.58 9.07
N ALA A 173 4.37 0.86 7.94
CA ALA A 173 5.53 0.44 7.17
C ALA A 173 6.40 1.59 6.66
N LEU A 174 5.82 2.72 6.24
CA LEU A 174 6.60 3.90 5.80
C LEU A 174 7.43 4.46 6.95
N GLN A 175 6.80 4.65 8.13
CA GLN A 175 7.46 5.23 9.29
C GLN A 175 8.56 4.31 9.86
N GLU A 176 8.35 2.99 9.81
CA GLU A 176 9.29 2.00 10.34
C GLU A 176 10.46 1.66 9.40
N ASN A 177 10.29 1.87 8.09
CA ASN A 177 11.26 1.41 7.10
C ASN A 177 11.94 2.54 6.32
N ILE A 178 11.59 3.80 6.59
CA ILE A 178 12.27 4.96 6.01
C ILE A 178 13.08 5.65 7.09
N ASP A 179 14.39 5.32 7.14
CA ASP A 179 15.33 5.88 8.12
C ASP A 179 15.70 7.32 7.80
N LYS A 180 15.66 7.72 6.53
CA LYS A 180 15.94 9.07 6.07
C LYS A 180 15.32 9.35 4.71
N LEU A 181 14.98 10.60 4.49
CA LEU A 181 14.54 11.14 3.20
C LEU A 181 15.57 12.17 2.72
N GLN A 182 15.87 12.16 1.43
CA GLN A 182 16.74 13.16 0.81
C GLN A 182 16.04 13.78 -0.39
N MET A 183 15.97 15.11 -0.44
CA MET A 183 15.45 15.90 -1.55
C MET A 183 16.63 16.47 -2.36
N ALA A 184 16.62 16.28 -3.67
CA ALA A 184 17.57 16.92 -4.55
C ALA A 184 17.03 18.29 -4.99
N VAL A 185 17.89 19.30 -4.90
CA VAL A 185 17.58 20.69 -5.23
C VAL A 185 18.68 21.22 -6.14
N GLU A 186 18.34 21.65 -7.34
CA GLU A 186 19.30 22.33 -8.19
C GLU A 186 19.67 23.71 -7.59
N LEU A 187 20.92 24.12 -7.71
CA LEU A 187 21.40 25.38 -7.12
C LEU A 187 20.54 26.62 -7.47
N PRO A 188 20.02 26.78 -8.70
CA PRO A 188 19.09 27.87 -9.03
C PRO A 188 17.74 27.80 -8.31
N GLN A 189 17.32 26.62 -7.86
CA GLN A 189 16.07 26.39 -7.12
C GLN A 189 16.21 26.66 -5.61
N VAL A 190 17.43 26.96 -5.13
CA VAL A 190 17.66 27.35 -3.73
C VAL A 190 17.25 28.81 -3.57
N ASN A 191 15.96 29.05 -3.38
CA ASN A 191 15.32 30.35 -3.24
C ASN A 191 14.38 30.38 -2.03
N GLU A 192 13.75 31.51 -1.78
CA GLU A 192 12.84 31.70 -0.65
C GLU A 192 11.60 30.79 -0.75
N GLU A 193 11.09 30.52 -1.93
CA GLU A 193 9.94 29.63 -2.16
C GLU A 193 10.26 28.20 -1.73
N THR A 194 11.41 27.69 -2.16
CA THR A 194 11.87 26.34 -1.75
C THR A 194 12.11 26.25 -0.24
N LEU A 195 12.67 27.31 0.36
CA LEU A 195 12.85 27.35 1.82
C LEU A 195 11.50 27.39 2.55
N PHE A 196 10.55 28.16 2.04
CA PHE A 196 9.20 28.23 2.60
C PHE A 196 8.47 26.91 2.48
N PHE A 197 8.53 26.26 1.31
CA PHE A 197 7.96 24.91 1.10
C PHE A 197 8.52 23.90 2.11
N VAL A 198 9.84 23.81 2.24
CA VAL A 198 10.49 22.87 3.17
C VAL A 198 10.11 23.18 4.62
N LYS A 199 10.05 24.46 4.99
CA LYS A 199 9.67 24.88 6.34
C LYS A 199 8.24 24.48 6.66
N ASN A 200 7.29 24.77 5.77
CA ASN A 200 5.88 24.43 5.96
C ASN A 200 5.70 22.92 6.05
N LEU A 201 6.28 22.17 5.13
CA LEU A 201 6.24 20.73 5.10
C LEU A 201 6.76 20.12 6.43
N SER A 202 7.91 20.59 6.90
CA SER A 202 8.51 20.09 8.15
C SER A 202 7.76 20.51 9.40
N GLN A 203 7.03 21.62 9.36
CA GLN A 203 6.18 22.06 10.46
C GLN A 203 4.87 21.29 10.53
N HIS A 204 4.28 21.00 9.38
CA HIS A 204 3.02 20.27 9.28
C HIS A 204 3.22 18.78 9.61
N PHE A 205 4.25 18.16 9.05
CA PHE A 205 4.55 16.73 9.24
C PHE A 205 5.70 16.50 10.23
N LYS A 206 5.56 16.96 11.46
CA LYS A 206 6.58 16.74 12.49
C LYS A 206 6.74 15.26 12.83
N GLY A 207 7.97 14.75 12.82
CA GLY A 207 8.24 13.35 13.07
C GLY A 207 9.68 13.05 13.49
N SER A 208 10.12 11.82 13.23
CA SER A 208 11.45 11.31 13.62
C SER A 208 12.41 11.11 12.45
N THR A 209 11.91 11.03 11.21
CA THR A 209 12.72 10.74 10.04
C THR A 209 13.50 11.98 9.58
N PRO A 210 14.84 11.95 9.53
CA PRO A 210 15.66 13.06 9.02
C PRO A 210 15.30 13.41 7.58
N PHE A 211 15.10 14.71 7.31
CA PHE A 211 14.85 15.24 5.98
C PHE A 211 16.09 15.97 5.50
N ASN A 212 16.86 15.34 4.64
CA ASN A 212 18.16 15.79 4.15
C ASN A 212 18.03 16.38 2.74
N PHE A 213 19.07 17.10 2.30
CA PHE A 213 19.10 17.75 1.00
C PHE A 213 20.36 17.35 0.23
N LEU A 214 20.26 17.31 -1.09
CA LEU A 214 21.38 17.23 -2.01
C LEU A 214 21.30 18.44 -2.94
N ILE A 215 22.23 19.39 -2.76
CA ILE A 215 22.30 20.55 -3.65
C ILE A 215 23.15 20.16 -4.87
N ILE A 216 22.56 20.32 -6.06
CA ILE A 216 23.20 19.98 -7.33
C ILE A 216 23.57 21.28 -8.06
N GLY A 217 24.85 21.49 -8.28
CA GLY A 217 25.39 22.63 -9.04
C GLY A 217 26.00 22.15 -10.35
N LYS A 218 25.76 22.86 -11.45
CA LYS A 218 26.42 22.60 -12.73
C LYS A 218 27.74 23.34 -12.78
N SER A 219 28.87 22.62 -12.94
CA SER A 219 30.15 23.23 -13.18
C SER A 219 30.22 23.74 -14.63
N LYS A 220 30.67 25.00 -14.81
CA LYS A 220 30.88 25.56 -16.14
C LYS A 220 32.18 25.05 -16.81
N GLU A 221 33.10 24.49 -16.02
CA GLU A 221 34.42 24.08 -16.48
C GLU A 221 34.64 22.58 -16.57
N GLN A 222 33.78 21.79 -15.90
CA GLN A 222 33.84 20.33 -15.90
C GLN A 222 32.45 19.80 -16.25
N GLU A 223 32.37 18.79 -17.16
CA GLU A 223 31.12 18.10 -17.49
C GLU A 223 30.50 17.32 -16.30
N LYS A 224 31.01 17.53 -15.09
CA LYS A 224 30.50 16.86 -13.89
C LYS A 224 29.70 17.82 -13.01
N ASP A 225 28.52 17.37 -12.61
CA ASP A 225 27.72 18.06 -11.60
C ASP A 225 28.45 18.03 -10.25
N ILE A 226 28.36 19.15 -9.53
CA ILE A 226 28.86 19.26 -8.15
C ILE A 226 27.72 18.89 -7.23
N GLU A 227 27.89 17.84 -6.46
CA GLU A 227 26.92 17.39 -5.46
C GLU A 227 27.36 17.79 -4.05
N LEU A 228 26.54 18.57 -3.36
CA LEU A 228 26.76 18.97 -1.98
C LEU A 228 25.67 18.32 -1.08
N PRO A 229 25.99 17.23 -0.37
CA PRO A 229 25.06 16.64 0.57
C PRO A 229 24.96 17.50 1.84
N MET A 230 23.73 17.84 2.22
CA MET A 230 23.39 18.57 3.43
C MET A 230 22.53 17.69 4.35
N ASN A 231 23.09 17.30 5.48
CA ASN A 231 22.38 16.54 6.48
C ASN A 231 21.68 17.49 7.46
N SER A 232 20.37 17.36 7.59
CA SER A 232 19.62 18.15 8.54
C SER A 232 19.76 17.58 9.94
N HIS A 233 20.15 18.42 10.91
CA HIS A 233 20.17 18.08 12.32
C HIS A 233 18.84 18.31 13.02
N SER A 234 18.06 19.28 12.55
CA SER A 234 16.82 19.74 13.21
C SER A 234 15.55 19.41 12.43
N THR A 235 15.64 19.30 11.11
CA THR A 235 14.47 19.04 10.27
C THR A 235 14.19 17.54 10.21
N LYS A 236 13.13 17.13 10.90
CA LYS A 236 12.65 15.74 10.91
C LYS A 236 11.19 15.73 10.59
N VAL A 237 10.76 14.73 9.80
CA VAL A 237 9.39 14.61 9.29
C VAL A 237 8.77 13.27 9.67
N LYS A 238 7.44 13.24 9.72
CA LYS A 238 6.63 12.02 9.76
C LYS A 238 6.37 11.59 8.32
N VAL A 239 6.89 10.43 7.94
CA VAL A 239 6.67 9.88 6.60
C VAL A 239 5.36 9.09 6.62
N CYS A 240 4.32 9.65 6.00
CA CYS A 240 2.99 9.08 5.86
C CYS A 240 2.47 9.33 4.43
N LYS A 241 1.29 8.82 4.11
CA LYS A 241 0.69 9.00 2.79
C LYS A 241 0.53 10.49 2.45
N GLU A 242 -0.06 11.27 3.34
CA GLU A 242 -0.32 12.69 3.18
C GLU A 242 0.97 13.50 2.96
N PHE A 243 2.07 13.08 3.59
CA PHE A 243 3.38 13.67 3.36
C PHE A 243 3.87 13.41 1.92
N PHE A 244 3.70 12.20 1.39
CA PHE A 244 4.04 11.88 0.01
C PHE A 244 3.12 12.60 -0.98
N ASP A 245 1.84 12.73 -0.67
CA ASP A 245 0.88 13.50 -1.48
C ASP A 245 1.31 14.97 -1.56
N ALA A 246 1.72 15.58 -0.43
CA ALA A 246 2.25 16.94 -0.42
C ALA A 246 3.56 17.08 -1.22
N LEU A 247 4.45 16.07 -1.20
CA LEU A 247 5.67 16.07 -2.01
C LEU A 247 5.37 15.90 -3.50
N SER A 248 4.32 15.17 -3.87
CA SER A 248 3.93 14.94 -5.27
C SER A 248 3.51 16.22 -5.99
N ASN A 249 3.07 17.23 -5.25
CA ASN A 249 2.75 18.57 -5.77
C ASN A 249 4.00 19.41 -6.08
N SER A 250 5.20 18.91 -5.78
CA SER A 250 6.46 19.58 -6.05
C SER A 250 7.17 19.01 -7.29
N SER A 251 8.00 19.80 -7.92
CA SER A 251 8.85 19.38 -9.04
C SER A 251 10.17 18.72 -8.60
N PHE A 252 10.38 18.55 -7.29
CA PHE A 252 11.63 17.99 -6.76
C PHE A 252 11.65 16.47 -6.88
N ILE A 253 12.86 15.92 -6.90
CA ILE A 253 13.08 14.49 -6.82
C ILE A 253 13.59 14.08 -5.44
N TYR A 254 13.23 12.89 -5.00
CA TYR A 254 13.46 12.42 -3.66
C TYR A 254 14.13 11.05 -3.66
N ARG A 255 14.88 10.76 -2.62
CA ARG A 255 15.50 9.45 -2.41
C ARG A 255 15.21 8.97 -1.00
N LEU A 256 14.76 7.72 -0.89
CA LEU A 256 14.49 7.07 0.37
C LEU A 256 15.72 6.27 0.82
N ASN A 257 16.08 6.39 2.07
CA ASN A 257 17.22 5.71 2.64
C ASN A 257 18.51 5.97 1.83
N ASN A 258 19.23 4.90 1.48
CA ASN A 258 20.38 4.91 0.58
C ASN A 258 20.07 4.22 -0.76
N GLU A 259 18.79 4.07 -1.09
CA GLU A 259 18.42 3.45 -2.35
C GLU A 259 18.99 4.27 -3.51
N PRO A 260 19.48 3.62 -4.58
CA PRO A 260 20.08 4.36 -5.71
C PRO A 260 19.03 5.11 -6.54
N ARG A 261 17.76 4.71 -6.44
CA ARG A 261 16.66 5.28 -7.22
C ARG A 261 16.24 6.64 -6.68
N TRP A 262 16.16 7.62 -7.55
CA TRP A 262 15.48 8.89 -7.33
C TRP A 262 14.03 8.79 -7.78
N LEU A 263 13.11 9.28 -6.96
CA LEU A 263 11.67 9.25 -7.19
C LEU A 263 11.21 10.64 -7.62
N ASN A 264 10.45 10.70 -8.70
CA ASN A 264 9.70 11.89 -9.08
C ASN A 264 8.23 11.68 -8.71
N LEU A 265 7.87 12.11 -7.53
CA LEU A 265 6.53 11.88 -6.98
C LEU A 265 5.42 12.58 -7.77
N ALA A 266 5.72 13.67 -8.47
CA ALA A 266 4.77 14.37 -9.33
C ALA A 266 4.37 13.54 -10.58
N ILE A 267 5.27 12.67 -11.06
CA ILE A 267 5.03 11.80 -12.22
C ILE A 267 4.51 10.42 -11.77
N GLU A 268 4.98 9.95 -10.62
CA GLU A 268 4.68 8.62 -10.10
C GLU A 268 3.47 8.61 -9.15
N ALA A 269 2.87 9.80 -8.88
CA ALA A 269 1.69 9.90 -8.03
C ALA A 269 0.51 9.12 -8.62
N PRO A 270 -0.24 8.40 -7.82
CA PRO A 270 -1.43 7.72 -8.28
C PRO A 270 -2.49 8.72 -8.76
N ASP A 271 -3.19 8.40 -9.86
CA ASP A 271 -4.29 9.19 -10.47
C ASP A 271 -5.55 9.35 -9.57
N THR A 272 -5.42 9.28 -8.27
CA THR A 272 -6.55 9.37 -7.35
C THR A 272 -6.41 10.55 -6.41
N MET A 273 -6.77 11.74 -6.87
CA MET A 273 -7.14 12.82 -5.95
C MET A 273 -8.46 12.44 -5.27
N THR A 274 -8.43 12.22 -3.97
CA THR A 274 -9.64 12.05 -3.16
C THR A 274 -10.07 13.40 -2.57
N SER A 275 -11.33 13.52 -2.12
CA SER A 275 -11.84 14.73 -1.47
C SER A 275 -11.02 15.20 -0.25
N ALA A 276 -10.28 14.29 0.38
CA ALA A 276 -9.33 14.60 1.45
C ALA A 276 -8.09 15.36 0.92
N ASP A 277 -7.70 15.11 -0.32
CA ASP A 277 -6.55 15.77 -0.94
C ASP A 277 -6.90 17.23 -1.29
N GLU A 278 -8.17 17.51 -1.61
CA GLU A 278 -8.68 18.89 -1.80
C GLU A 278 -8.73 19.69 -0.48
N GLU A 279 -8.96 19.02 0.64
CA GLU A 279 -8.99 19.64 1.97
C GLU A 279 -7.58 20.03 2.44
N VAL A 280 -6.57 19.22 2.15
CA VAL A 280 -5.16 19.54 2.41
C VAL A 280 -4.68 20.69 1.54
N LEU A 281 -5.07 20.72 0.25
CA LEU A 281 -4.76 21.84 -0.66
C LEU A 281 -5.41 23.14 -0.18
N LYS A 282 -6.67 23.12 0.26
CA LYS A 282 -7.35 24.30 0.83
C LYS A 282 -6.69 24.81 2.11
N LEU A 283 -6.24 23.89 3.00
CA LEU A 283 -5.50 24.28 4.20
C LEU A 283 -4.12 24.89 3.87
N MET A 284 -3.52 24.53 2.74
CA MET A 284 -2.26 25.12 2.28
C MET A 284 -2.49 26.52 1.64
N GLU A 285 -3.65 26.75 0.97
CA GLU A 285 -4.02 28.05 0.40
C GLU A 285 -4.50 29.05 1.46
N GLU A 286 -5.18 28.61 2.54
CA GLU A 286 -5.63 29.47 3.63
C GLU A 286 -4.48 30.03 4.50
N VAL A 287 -3.28 29.49 4.43
CA VAL A 287 -2.08 29.99 5.14
C VAL A 287 -1.38 31.15 4.38
N GLU A 288 -1.80 31.46 3.14
CA GLU A 288 -1.26 32.59 2.37
C GLU A 288 -1.86 33.97 2.71
N ILE A 289 -2.82 34.04 3.66
CA ILE A 289 -3.47 35.32 4.01
C ILE A 289 -3.45 35.51 5.54
N ASP A 290 -2.26 35.77 6.10
CA ASP A 290 -2.15 36.55 7.35
C ASP A 290 -0.71 37.10 7.50
#